data_09c8bed435e8c3a71db98512c30f8ba2
#
_entry.id   09c8bed435e8c3a71db98512c30f8ba2
#
_cell.length_a   1.000
_cell.length_b   1.000
_cell.length_c   1.000
_cell.angle_alpha   90.00
_cell.angle_beta   90.00
_cell.angle_gamma   90.00
#
_symmetry.space_group_name_H-M   'P 1'
#
loop_
_entity.id
_entity.type
_entity.pdbx_description
1 polymer ?
#
loop_
_entity_poly.entity_id
_entity_poly.type
_entity_poly.pdbx_seq_one_letter_code
_entity_poly.pdbx_strand_id
1 'polypeptide(L)'
;MSPLAQSHLILHTDSMPRKFVVWFRDVDREDIGIVGGKGANLGEMTKAGFPVPNGFIVTAAAYFHFLDLAHLRDDLSDLLHGLNVNDSKQLERVAGEIQRRIVRSRMPDEVATEVMHAYFKLESGLLKHPLVAVRSSATAEDLPTASFAGQQATFLNVSGEANLVEKVKEAWASLFTARAIFYRATNKFDHFKVGIAVPVQKMVQSDCSGVMFSIDPVTNDKTKIVIEAILGLGEMIVQGAVTPDHYVVDKASEKILEKEVNTQEKMMTRHGAKTTITAIPKSKGSRAKLKDAQIREIARLGKRLEKHYFFPQDIEWAMDNGTVYIVQTRPVTTTGKQAPRSGSARYSKKEVVVKGDAASPGMASGPVVILQSPKELGKVHQGDVLVALMTNPDYVPAMKKAIAIVTERCGRTSHAAIVSRELGIPAVVGAAGVMNTLKDGTVVTVNGSTGEIYK
;
A
#
# COMPACT_ATOMS: atom_id res chain seq x y z
N MET A 1 -3.23 -12.01 32.69
CA MET A 1 -3.10 -12.83 31.48
C MET A 1 -1.62 -12.99 31.18
N SER A 2 -1.18 -14.22 31.10
CA SER A 2 0.20 -14.72 31.27
C SER A 2 1.19 -14.31 30.16
N PRO A 3 2.50 -14.13 30.47
CA PRO A 3 3.55 -13.73 29.54
C PRO A 3 4.08 -14.84 28.62
N LEU A 4 3.35 -15.93 28.43
CA LEU A 4 3.83 -17.16 27.77
C LEU A 4 3.63 -17.23 26.24
N ALA A 5 3.15 -16.17 25.59
CA ALA A 5 2.89 -16.18 24.13
C ALA A 5 4.03 -15.61 23.26
N GLN A 6 5.18 -15.23 23.85
CA GLN A 6 6.29 -14.60 23.09
C GLN A 6 7.47 -15.53 22.75
N SER A 7 7.43 -16.81 23.10
CA SER A 7 8.62 -17.68 23.00
C SER A 7 8.64 -18.69 21.86
N HIS A 8 7.75 -18.64 20.86
CA HIS A 8 7.69 -19.70 19.82
C HIS A 8 7.98 -19.24 18.37
N LEU A 9 8.68 -18.13 18.16
CA LEU A 9 9.12 -17.73 16.80
C LEU A 9 10.65 -17.76 16.60
N ILE A 10 11.37 -18.60 17.36
CA ILE A 10 12.75 -18.95 17.02
C ILE A 10 12.70 -20.31 16.35
N LEU A 11 12.49 -20.30 15.03
CA LEU A 11 12.61 -21.51 14.21
C LEU A 11 14.10 -21.91 14.13
N HIS A 12 14.38 -23.08 14.63
CA HIS A 12 15.58 -23.85 14.32
C HIS A 12 15.65 -24.07 12.81
N THR A 13 16.50 -23.31 12.10
CA THR A 13 16.70 -23.42 10.63
C THR A 13 17.98 -24.18 10.28
N ASP A 14 18.42 -25.13 11.10
CA ASP A 14 19.73 -25.78 10.89
C ASP A 14 19.72 -27.03 10.01
N SER A 15 18.64 -27.39 9.30
CA SER A 15 18.63 -28.61 8.49
C SER A 15 17.99 -28.58 7.10
N MET A 16 17.47 -27.43 6.62
CA MET A 16 17.01 -27.32 5.23
C MET A 16 18.02 -26.53 4.39
N PRO A 17 18.31 -26.96 3.13
CA PRO A 17 19.15 -26.15 2.25
C PRO A 17 18.52 -24.78 2.10
N ARG A 18 19.28 -23.72 2.40
CA ARG A 18 18.83 -22.32 2.31
C ARG A 18 18.46 -22.01 0.86
N LYS A 19 17.17 -22.06 0.53
CA LYS A 19 16.69 -21.63 -0.79
C LYS A 19 16.64 -20.10 -0.80
N PHE A 20 17.43 -19.47 -1.66
CA PHE A 20 17.42 -18.02 -1.82
C PHE A 20 16.30 -17.53 -2.71
N VAL A 21 15.78 -18.41 -3.57
CA VAL A 21 14.65 -18.12 -4.47
C VAL A 21 13.61 -19.24 -4.40
N VAL A 22 12.34 -18.87 -4.33
CA VAL A 22 11.19 -19.79 -4.37
C VAL A 22 10.13 -19.24 -5.34
N TRP A 23 9.37 -20.12 -6.00
CA TRP A 23 8.29 -19.71 -6.90
C TRP A 23 6.99 -19.46 -6.13
N PHE A 24 6.08 -18.61 -6.64
CA PHE A 24 4.76 -18.41 -6.02
C PHE A 24 4.02 -19.73 -5.79
N ARG A 25 4.09 -20.67 -6.74
CA ARG A 25 3.46 -22.00 -6.65
C ARG A 25 4.00 -22.89 -5.53
N ASP A 26 5.19 -22.59 -5.00
CA ASP A 26 5.89 -23.44 -4.02
C ASP A 26 5.63 -22.98 -2.57
N VAL A 27 5.01 -21.81 -2.37
CA VAL A 27 4.77 -21.19 -1.06
C VAL A 27 3.30 -20.84 -0.84
N ASP A 28 2.91 -20.62 0.40
CA ASP A 28 1.56 -20.22 0.80
C ASP A 28 1.56 -19.30 2.03
N ARG A 29 0.39 -19.08 2.61
CA ARG A 29 0.20 -18.18 3.75
C ARG A 29 0.97 -18.58 5.02
N GLU A 30 1.44 -19.83 5.14
CA GLU A 30 2.20 -20.29 6.30
C GLU A 30 3.67 -19.89 6.21
N ASP A 31 4.15 -19.54 5.01
CA ASP A 31 5.55 -19.20 4.72
C ASP A 31 5.90 -17.71 4.96
N ILE A 32 5.09 -16.95 5.71
CA ILE A 32 5.31 -15.50 5.98
C ILE A 32 6.73 -15.22 6.48
N GLY A 33 7.27 -16.07 7.34
CA GLY A 33 8.64 -15.91 7.87
C GLY A 33 9.74 -16.00 6.81
N ILE A 34 9.45 -16.62 5.67
CA ILE A 34 10.41 -16.86 4.57
C ILE A 34 10.19 -15.83 3.45
N VAL A 35 8.91 -15.54 3.10
CA VAL A 35 8.57 -14.78 1.90
C VAL A 35 7.86 -13.46 2.19
N GLY A 36 7.63 -13.13 3.47
CA GLY A 36 6.87 -11.96 3.89
C GLY A 36 5.37 -12.05 3.55
N GLY A 37 4.57 -11.12 4.05
CA GLY A 37 3.11 -11.17 3.90
C GLY A 37 2.65 -11.12 2.44
N LYS A 38 3.22 -10.22 1.61
CA LYS A 38 2.89 -10.15 0.17
C LYS A 38 3.27 -11.42 -0.59
N GLY A 39 4.47 -11.95 -0.31
CA GLY A 39 4.94 -13.18 -0.95
C GLY A 39 4.04 -14.37 -0.62
N ALA A 40 3.68 -14.51 0.64
CA ALA A 40 2.80 -15.56 1.15
C ALA A 40 1.39 -15.49 0.50
N ASN A 41 0.81 -14.29 0.42
CA ASN A 41 -0.49 -14.10 -0.23
C ASN A 41 -0.44 -14.36 -1.75
N LEU A 42 0.62 -13.97 -2.45
CA LEU A 42 0.80 -14.28 -3.87
C LEU A 42 0.91 -15.79 -4.10
N GLY A 43 1.63 -16.48 -3.22
CA GLY A 43 1.73 -17.94 -3.25
C GLY A 43 0.39 -18.62 -3.02
N GLU A 44 -0.30 -18.25 -1.94
CA GLU A 44 -1.62 -18.77 -1.58
C GLU A 44 -2.64 -18.63 -2.72
N MET A 45 -2.73 -17.42 -3.29
CA MET A 45 -3.63 -17.18 -4.42
C MET A 45 -3.26 -18.00 -5.66
N THR A 46 -1.96 -18.18 -5.93
CA THR A 46 -1.48 -18.97 -7.05
C THR A 46 -1.86 -20.44 -6.89
N LYS A 47 -1.64 -21.02 -5.70
CA LYS A 47 -2.05 -22.40 -5.38
C LYS A 47 -3.56 -22.59 -5.43
N ALA A 48 -4.32 -21.58 -5.02
CA ALA A 48 -5.79 -21.59 -5.08
C ALA A 48 -6.38 -21.36 -6.49
N GLY A 49 -5.54 -21.20 -7.51
CA GLY A 49 -5.95 -21.05 -8.90
C GLY A 49 -6.59 -19.70 -9.24
N PHE A 50 -6.25 -18.64 -8.52
CA PHE A 50 -6.59 -17.28 -8.91
C PHE A 50 -5.69 -16.79 -10.06
N PRO A 51 -6.16 -15.85 -10.88
CA PRO A 51 -5.41 -15.31 -12.01
C PRO A 51 -4.29 -14.35 -11.50
N VAL A 52 -3.26 -14.91 -10.90
CA VAL A 52 -2.08 -14.18 -10.43
C VAL A 52 -1.01 -14.20 -11.52
N PRO A 53 -0.43 -13.04 -11.90
CA PRO A 53 0.73 -13.02 -12.77
C PRO A 53 1.88 -13.84 -12.18
N ASN A 54 2.48 -14.70 -12.99
CA ASN A 54 3.56 -15.59 -12.53
C ASN A 54 4.75 -14.80 -11.94
N GLY A 55 5.48 -15.44 -11.02
CA GLY A 55 6.62 -14.81 -10.38
C GLY A 55 7.35 -15.75 -9.41
N PHE A 56 8.41 -15.20 -8.85
CA PHE A 56 9.21 -15.83 -7.81
C PHE A 56 9.50 -14.83 -6.68
N ILE A 57 10.06 -15.31 -5.59
CA ILE A 57 10.38 -14.51 -4.41
C ILE A 57 11.84 -14.74 -4.04
N VAL A 58 12.60 -13.66 -3.92
CA VAL A 58 13.89 -13.68 -3.24
C VAL A 58 13.59 -13.69 -1.75
N THR A 59 14.00 -14.71 -1.05
CA THR A 59 13.60 -15.02 0.33
C THR A 59 14.27 -14.11 1.37
N ALA A 60 13.72 -14.05 2.57
CA ALA A 60 14.37 -13.39 3.70
C ALA A 60 15.72 -14.03 4.06
N ALA A 61 15.90 -15.33 3.78
CA ALA A 61 17.18 -16.00 3.95
C ALA A 61 18.28 -15.41 3.05
N ALA A 62 17.93 -15.04 1.81
CA ALA A 62 18.85 -14.36 0.89
C ALA A 62 19.29 -12.99 1.43
N TYR A 63 18.35 -12.23 2.01
CA TYR A 63 18.65 -10.95 2.65
C TYR A 63 19.60 -11.09 3.83
N PHE A 64 19.33 -12.02 4.74
CA PHE A 64 20.22 -12.25 5.89
C PHE A 64 21.58 -12.74 5.47
N HIS A 65 21.65 -13.66 4.50
CA HIS A 65 22.90 -14.13 3.92
C HIS A 65 23.73 -13.01 3.29
N PHE A 66 23.07 -12.10 2.56
CA PHE A 66 23.71 -10.89 2.02
C PHE A 66 24.30 -10.01 3.14
N LEU A 67 23.54 -9.75 4.22
CA LEU A 67 24.03 -8.92 5.34
C LEU A 67 25.28 -9.55 6.00
N ASP A 68 25.28 -10.88 6.14
CA ASP A 68 26.36 -11.61 6.80
C ASP A 68 27.64 -11.60 5.96
N LEU A 69 27.54 -11.95 4.66
CA LEU A 69 28.69 -12.01 3.77
C LEU A 69 29.28 -10.63 3.42
N ALA A 70 28.43 -9.61 3.37
CA ALA A 70 28.89 -8.25 3.14
C ALA A 70 29.36 -7.54 4.42
N HIS A 71 29.39 -8.24 5.56
CA HIS A 71 29.74 -7.71 6.89
C HIS A 71 28.96 -6.44 7.27
N LEU A 72 27.70 -6.34 6.79
CA LEU A 72 26.87 -5.15 6.99
C LEU A 72 26.24 -5.07 8.38
N ARG A 73 26.08 -6.20 9.11
CA ARG A 73 25.37 -6.17 10.39
C ARG A 73 26.03 -5.26 11.40
N ASP A 74 27.33 -5.39 11.60
CA ASP A 74 28.07 -4.58 12.57
C ASP A 74 28.12 -3.13 12.12
N ASP A 75 28.45 -2.88 10.85
CA ASP A 75 28.49 -1.55 10.26
C ASP A 75 27.17 -0.77 10.40
N LEU A 76 26.04 -1.46 10.16
CA LEU A 76 24.72 -0.84 10.28
C LEU A 76 24.28 -0.70 11.74
N SER A 77 24.69 -1.62 12.61
CA SER A 77 24.44 -1.54 14.05
C SER A 77 25.13 -0.31 14.65
N ASP A 78 26.38 -0.06 14.27
CA ASP A 78 27.13 1.13 14.73
C ASP A 78 26.46 2.43 14.31
N LEU A 79 25.91 2.49 13.07
CA LEU A 79 25.19 3.67 12.58
C LEU A 79 23.87 3.91 13.34
N LEU A 80 23.24 2.85 13.81
CA LEU A 80 21.98 2.92 14.56
C LEU A 80 22.18 3.13 16.06
N HIS A 81 23.38 2.82 16.57
CA HIS A 81 23.72 2.96 17.97
C HIS A 81 23.65 4.44 18.40
N GLY A 82 22.90 4.73 19.46
CA GLY A 82 22.74 6.09 19.99
C GLY A 82 21.97 7.06 19.08
N LEU A 83 21.33 6.56 18.02
CA LEU A 83 20.54 7.39 17.11
C LEU A 83 19.31 7.98 17.83
N ASN A 84 19.22 9.31 17.88
CA ASN A 84 18.01 10.00 18.31
C ASN A 84 16.98 10.00 17.17
N VAL A 85 16.04 9.06 17.18
CA VAL A 85 15.00 8.94 16.16
C VAL A 85 14.01 10.11 16.13
N ASN A 86 13.99 10.97 17.15
CA ASN A 86 13.17 12.18 17.17
C ASN A 86 13.85 13.37 16.47
N ASP A 87 15.14 13.31 16.21
CA ASP A 87 15.85 14.26 15.35
C ASP A 87 15.71 13.82 13.90
N SER A 88 14.77 14.44 13.18
CA SER A 88 14.48 14.10 11.79
C SER A 88 15.68 14.25 10.85
N LYS A 89 16.54 15.25 11.08
CA LYS A 89 17.73 15.47 10.24
C LYS A 89 18.78 14.39 10.46
N GLN A 90 19.04 14.03 11.72
CA GLN A 90 19.95 12.94 12.04
C GLN A 90 19.41 11.62 11.50
N LEU A 91 18.12 11.35 11.69
CA LEU A 91 17.44 10.14 11.21
C LEU A 91 17.52 9.99 9.69
N GLU A 92 17.20 11.05 8.94
CA GLU A 92 17.29 11.03 7.46
C GLU A 92 18.72 10.81 6.97
N ARG A 93 19.71 11.46 7.61
CA ARG A 93 21.13 11.28 7.28
C ARG A 93 21.59 9.85 7.49
N VAL A 94 21.28 9.26 8.65
CA VAL A 94 21.66 7.88 9.00
C VAL A 94 20.93 6.89 8.09
N ALA A 95 19.64 7.05 7.86
CA ALA A 95 18.87 6.22 6.94
C ALA A 95 19.47 6.22 5.53
N GLY A 96 19.78 7.40 5.00
CA GLY A 96 20.40 7.54 3.67
C GLY A 96 21.80 6.91 3.59
N GLU A 97 22.59 6.95 4.68
CA GLU A 97 23.89 6.27 4.73
C GLU A 97 23.74 4.75 4.71
N ILE A 98 22.84 4.21 5.52
CA ILE A 98 22.55 2.77 5.57
C ILE A 98 22.09 2.28 4.19
N GLN A 99 21.14 2.96 3.57
CA GLN A 99 20.63 2.60 2.25
C GLN A 99 21.75 2.61 1.19
N ARG A 100 22.62 3.62 1.19
CA ARG A 100 23.77 3.67 0.28
C ARG A 100 24.72 2.51 0.47
N ARG A 101 25.02 2.11 1.73
CA ARG A 101 25.90 0.96 2.00
C ARG A 101 25.31 -0.33 1.47
N ILE A 102 24.01 -0.58 1.72
CA ILE A 102 23.31 -1.77 1.21
C ILE A 102 23.36 -1.82 -0.32
N VAL A 103 23.01 -0.73 -1.00
CA VAL A 103 22.95 -0.70 -2.47
C VAL A 103 24.35 -0.84 -3.10
N ARG A 104 25.39 -0.29 -2.49
CA ARG A 104 26.78 -0.37 -2.99
C ARG A 104 27.45 -1.70 -2.72
N SER A 105 26.99 -2.45 -1.74
CA SER A 105 27.57 -3.76 -1.43
C SER A 105 27.32 -4.78 -2.53
N ARG A 106 28.31 -5.66 -2.74
CA ARG A 106 28.23 -6.71 -3.76
C ARG A 106 27.21 -7.76 -3.33
N MET A 107 26.29 -8.11 -4.20
CA MET A 107 25.40 -9.26 -4.03
C MET A 107 26.23 -10.54 -4.00
N PRO A 108 26.01 -11.48 -3.06
CA PRO A 108 26.64 -12.80 -3.11
C PRO A 108 26.37 -13.50 -4.44
N ASP A 109 27.41 -14.11 -5.02
CA ASP A 109 27.32 -14.67 -6.38
C ASP A 109 26.28 -15.78 -6.49
N GLU A 110 26.11 -16.60 -5.45
CA GLU A 110 25.10 -17.64 -5.39
C GLU A 110 23.66 -17.06 -5.38
N VAL A 111 23.42 -15.96 -4.65
CA VAL A 111 22.12 -15.29 -4.63
C VAL A 111 21.83 -14.65 -5.99
N ALA A 112 22.83 -13.94 -6.55
CA ALA A 112 22.70 -13.30 -7.87
C ALA A 112 22.39 -14.35 -8.95
N THR A 113 23.09 -15.50 -8.92
CA THR A 113 22.89 -16.60 -9.86
C THR A 113 21.49 -17.20 -9.77
N GLU A 114 20.99 -17.46 -8.56
CA GLU A 114 19.61 -17.97 -8.39
C GLU A 114 18.56 -16.97 -8.88
N VAL A 115 18.73 -15.66 -8.58
CA VAL A 115 17.82 -14.60 -9.03
C VAL A 115 17.82 -14.50 -10.56
N MET A 116 18.98 -14.47 -11.20
CA MET A 116 19.11 -14.41 -12.66
C MET A 116 18.52 -15.66 -13.33
N HIS A 117 18.79 -16.86 -12.79
CA HIS A 117 18.20 -18.12 -13.28
C HIS A 117 16.66 -18.11 -13.18
N ALA A 118 16.10 -17.63 -12.06
CA ALA A 118 14.66 -17.55 -11.89
C ALA A 118 14.04 -16.53 -12.87
N TYR A 119 14.72 -15.40 -13.08
CA TYR A 119 14.28 -14.39 -14.03
C TYR A 119 14.29 -14.93 -15.46
N PHE A 120 15.35 -15.62 -15.86
CA PHE A 120 15.41 -16.30 -17.14
C PHE A 120 14.26 -17.31 -17.35
N LYS A 121 13.93 -18.08 -16.30
CA LYS A 121 12.79 -19.04 -16.36
C LYS A 121 11.41 -18.38 -16.40
N LEU A 122 11.31 -17.08 -16.04
CA LEU A 122 10.06 -16.32 -16.26
C LEU A 122 9.84 -15.98 -17.72
N GLU A 123 10.87 -16.07 -18.58
CA GLU A 123 10.76 -15.89 -20.01
C GLU A 123 9.80 -16.94 -20.56
N SER A 124 8.72 -16.49 -21.13
CA SER A 124 7.80 -17.34 -21.89
C SER A 124 7.62 -16.76 -23.28
N GLY A 125 8.11 -17.48 -24.29
CA GLY A 125 7.94 -17.13 -25.70
C GLY A 125 8.98 -16.16 -26.27
N LEU A 126 8.57 -15.30 -27.19
CA LEU A 126 9.43 -14.41 -28.00
C LEU A 126 10.09 -13.22 -27.23
N LEU A 127 9.71 -12.99 -25.97
CA LEU A 127 10.24 -11.88 -25.18
C LEU A 127 11.49 -12.33 -24.41
N LYS A 128 12.66 -11.89 -24.86
CA LYS A 128 13.96 -12.19 -24.25
C LYS A 128 14.18 -11.60 -22.85
N HIS A 129 13.40 -10.61 -22.42
CA HIS A 129 13.52 -9.96 -21.11
C HIS A 129 12.12 -9.56 -20.62
N PRO A 130 11.42 -10.40 -19.83
CA PRO A 130 10.11 -10.06 -19.31
C PRO A 130 10.22 -8.84 -18.40
N LEU A 131 9.22 -7.98 -18.47
CA LEU A 131 9.09 -6.89 -17.51
C LEU A 131 8.50 -7.43 -16.21
N VAL A 132 9.10 -7.02 -15.10
CA VAL A 132 8.66 -7.45 -13.77
C VAL A 132 8.43 -6.27 -12.84
N ALA A 133 7.54 -6.48 -11.87
CA ALA A 133 7.43 -5.65 -10.68
C ALA A 133 8.28 -6.28 -9.58
N VAL A 134 9.14 -5.47 -8.94
CA VAL A 134 9.97 -5.86 -7.80
C VAL A 134 9.40 -5.16 -6.58
N ARG A 135 8.94 -5.93 -5.60
CA ARG A 135 8.22 -5.40 -4.43
C ARG A 135 8.89 -5.84 -3.14
N SER A 136 9.03 -4.96 -2.17
CA SER A 136 9.46 -5.35 -0.83
C SER A 136 8.33 -6.01 -0.05
N SER A 137 8.65 -7.03 0.74
CA SER A 137 7.73 -7.82 1.56
C SER A 137 8.39 -8.17 2.88
N ALA A 138 8.14 -7.37 3.92
CA ALA A 138 8.73 -7.62 5.23
C ALA A 138 8.07 -8.82 5.92
N THR A 139 8.87 -9.58 6.68
CA THR A 139 8.38 -10.76 7.42
C THR A 139 7.50 -10.39 8.62
N ALA A 140 7.48 -9.12 9.02
CA ALA A 140 6.68 -8.60 10.12
C ALA A 140 5.57 -7.62 9.67
N GLU A 141 5.25 -7.56 8.35
CA GLU A 141 4.38 -6.55 7.77
C GLU A 141 2.93 -6.60 8.24
N ASP A 142 2.36 -7.81 8.37
CA ASP A 142 0.94 -8.04 8.63
C ASP A 142 0.67 -8.53 10.06
N LEU A 143 1.48 -8.13 11.03
CA LEU A 143 1.20 -8.46 12.43
C LEU A 143 -0.02 -7.66 12.91
N PRO A 144 -0.94 -8.30 13.67
CA PRO A 144 -2.17 -7.65 14.18
C PRO A 144 -1.92 -6.38 15.02
N THR A 145 -0.70 -6.24 15.55
CA THR A 145 -0.28 -5.13 16.42
C THR A 145 0.61 -4.10 15.72
N ALA A 146 1.01 -4.34 14.46
CA ALA A 146 1.99 -3.52 13.77
C ALA A 146 1.68 -3.44 12.28
N SER A 147 1.25 -2.27 11.81
CA SER A 147 1.05 -1.99 10.38
C SER A 147 2.29 -1.32 9.82
N PHE A 148 3.02 -2.03 8.96
CA PHE A 148 4.09 -1.46 8.12
C PHE A 148 3.54 -0.89 6.80
N ALA A 149 2.24 -0.61 6.75
CA ALA A 149 1.58 -0.10 5.55
C ALA A 149 2.29 1.16 4.99
N GLY A 150 2.55 1.15 3.70
CA GLY A 150 3.17 2.27 2.99
C GLY A 150 4.67 2.49 3.22
N GLN A 151 5.38 1.56 3.90
CA GLN A 151 6.83 1.67 4.12
C GLN A 151 7.67 0.94 3.07
N GLN A 152 7.05 0.44 2.00
CA GLN A 152 7.66 -0.53 1.12
C GLN A 152 7.92 0.03 -0.27
N ALA A 153 9.04 -0.40 -0.85
CA ALA A 153 9.42 -0.05 -2.20
C ALA A 153 8.72 -0.94 -3.23
N THR A 154 8.31 -0.33 -4.34
CA THR A 154 7.81 -1.01 -5.53
C THR A 154 8.50 -0.43 -6.75
N PHE A 155 9.11 -1.28 -7.56
CA PHE A 155 9.75 -0.93 -8.82
C PHE A 155 9.01 -1.60 -9.95
N LEU A 156 8.45 -0.81 -10.86
CA LEU A 156 7.66 -1.29 -11.99
C LEU A 156 8.49 -1.33 -13.27
N ASN A 157 8.13 -2.23 -14.18
CA ASN A 157 8.76 -2.38 -15.49
C ASN A 157 10.28 -2.60 -15.43
N VAL A 158 10.75 -3.31 -14.41
CA VAL A 158 12.15 -3.73 -14.30
C VAL A 158 12.43 -4.77 -15.38
N SER A 159 13.55 -4.59 -16.11
CA SER A 159 13.98 -5.47 -17.19
C SER A 159 15.50 -5.62 -17.17
N GLY A 160 15.96 -6.80 -17.52
CA GLY A 160 17.37 -7.17 -17.54
C GLY A 160 17.90 -7.66 -16.18
N GLU A 161 18.76 -8.66 -16.22
CA GLU A 161 19.25 -9.39 -15.04
C GLU A 161 20.01 -8.49 -14.07
N ALA A 162 20.96 -7.68 -14.58
CA ALA A 162 21.74 -6.77 -13.75
C ALA A 162 20.84 -5.72 -13.06
N ASN A 163 19.89 -5.15 -13.79
CA ASN A 163 18.94 -4.19 -13.22
C ASN A 163 18.03 -4.84 -12.17
N LEU A 164 17.61 -6.10 -12.40
CA LEU A 164 16.82 -6.83 -11.42
C LEU A 164 17.59 -7.02 -10.10
N VAL A 165 18.84 -7.45 -10.17
CA VAL A 165 19.70 -7.62 -8.99
C VAL A 165 19.86 -6.29 -8.23
N GLU A 166 20.06 -5.18 -8.94
CA GLU A 166 20.09 -3.85 -8.33
C GLU A 166 18.77 -3.51 -7.63
N LYS A 167 17.61 -3.77 -8.27
CA LYS A 167 16.29 -3.50 -7.67
C LYS A 167 16.00 -4.39 -6.48
N VAL A 168 16.54 -5.60 -6.41
CA VAL A 168 16.46 -6.44 -5.21
C VAL A 168 17.23 -5.79 -4.06
N LYS A 169 18.45 -5.27 -4.27
CA LYS A 169 19.19 -4.53 -3.24
C LYS A 169 18.48 -3.26 -2.79
N GLU A 170 17.92 -2.50 -3.74
CA GLU A 170 17.13 -1.30 -3.41
C GLU A 170 15.86 -1.66 -2.59
N ALA A 171 15.21 -2.79 -2.91
CA ALA A 171 14.09 -3.29 -2.11
C ALA A 171 14.53 -3.67 -0.69
N TRP A 172 15.68 -4.31 -0.51
CA TRP A 172 16.25 -4.57 0.82
C TRP A 172 16.61 -3.28 1.57
N ALA A 173 17.18 -2.29 0.88
CA ALA A 173 17.51 -0.99 1.46
C ALA A 173 16.27 -0.24 1.96
N SER A 174 15.08 -0.48 1.36
CA SER A 174 13.83 0.15 1.80
C SER A 174 13.43 -0.18 3.24
N LEU A 175 13.96 -1.28 3.80
CA LEU A 175 13.78 -1.60 5.22
C LEU A 175 14.41 -0.56 6.15
N PHE A 176 15.33 0.24 5.67
CA PHE A 176 16.04 1.28 6.42
C PHE A 176 15.71 2.70 5.95
N THR A 177 14.50 2.95 5.49
CA THR A 177 14.00 4.32 5.36
C THR A 177 13.90 4.98 6.74
N ALA A 178 14.03 6.30 6.81
CA ALA A 178 13.90 7.06 8.06
C ALA A 178 12.64 6.66 8.84
N ARG A 179 11.51 6.54 8.14
CA ARG A 179 10.23 6.11 8.70
C ARG A 179 10.27 4.68 9.24
N ALA A 180 10.87 3.73 8.49
CA ALA A 180 10.96 2.34 8.93
C ALA A 180 11.86 2.18 10.17
N ILE A 181 12.96 2.94 10.24
CA ILE A 181 13.82 3.00 11.43
C ILE A 181 13.05 3.59 12.62
N PHE A 182 12.39 4.75 12.43
CA PHE A 182 11.58 5.40 13.46
C PHE A 182 10.50 4.46 14.00
N TYR A 183 9.77 3.80 13.11
CA TYR A 183 8.70 2.87 13.49
C TYR A 183 9.23 1.72 14.34
N ARG A 184 10.32 1.05 13.91
CA ARG A 184 10.91 -0.05 14.68
C ARG A 184 11.44 0.41 16.03
N ALA A 185 12.14 1.53 16.08
CA ALA A 185 12.65 2.10 17.33
C ALA A 185 11.52 2.44 18.31
N THR A 186 10.46 3.12 17.84
CA THR A 186 9.30 3.51 18.67
C THR A 186 8.56 2.29 19.22
N ASN A 187 8.45 1.22 18.44
CA ASN A 187 7.78 -0.01 18.84
C ASN A 187 8.72 -1.06 19.46
N LYS A 188 9.98 -0.69 19.70
CA LYS A 188 11.02 -1.55 20.31
C LYS A 188 11.29 -2.85 19.54
N PHE A 189 11.16 -2.82 18.22
CA PHE A 189 11.57 -3.93 17.36
C PHE A 189 13.07 -3.86 17.09
N ASP A 190 13.72 -5.01 17.18
CA ASP A 190 15.12 -5.15 16.77
C ASP A 190 15.25 -4.96 15.24
N HIS A 191 16.13 -4.07 14.83
CA HIS A 191 16.33 -3.72 13.41
C HIS A 191 16.81 -4.89 12.56
N PHE A 192 17.50 -5.86 13.15
CA PHE A 192 18.12 -7.00 12.45
C PHE A 192 17.35 -8.33 12.59
N LYS A 193 16.25 -8.33 13.36
CA LYS A 193 15.34 -9.49 13.45
C LYS A 193 14.21 -9.43 12.43
N VAL A 194 13.97 -8.27 11.85
CA VAL A 194 12.97 -8.12 10.77
C VAL A 194 13.64 -8.46 9.45
N GLY A 195 13.20 -9.53 8.81
CA GLY A 195 13.63 -9.92 7.49
C GLY A 195 12.79 -9.24 6.40
N ILE A 196 13.33 -9.24 5.19
CA ILE A 196 12.63 -8.74 4.01
C ILE A 196 12.83 -9.69 2.84
N ALA A 197 11.74 -10.16 2.27
CA ALA A 197 11.71 -10.89 1.02
C ALA A 197 11.34 -9.95 -0.12
N VAL A 198 11.59 -10.38 -1.36
CA VAL A 198 11.34 -9.55 -2.54
C VAL A 198 10.59 -10.37 -3.59
N PRO A 199 9.26 -10.29 -3.65
CA PRO A 199 8.48 -10.78 -4.78
C PRO A 199 8.88 -10.09 -6.07
N VAL A 200 9.17 -10.91 -7.08
CA VAL A 200 9.45 -10.52 -8.46
C VAL A 200 8.33 -11.11 -9.32
N GLN A 201 7.40 -10.25 -9.72
CA GLN A 201 6.16 -10.62 -10.39
C GLN A 201 6.14 -10.12 -11.82
N LYS A 202 5.72 -10.94 -12.79
CA LYS A 202 5.54 -10.53 -14.18
C LYS A 202 4.57 -9.36 -14.26
N MET A 203 4.98 -8.28 -14.97
CA MET A 203 4.14 -7.10 -15.14
C MET A 203 2.93 -7.38 -15.99
N VAL A 204 1.77 -6.90 -15.54
CA VAL A 204 0.59 -6.71 -16.38
C VAL A 204 0.67 -5.31 -16.98
N GLN A 205 0.67 -5.23 -18.31
CA GLN A 205 0.66 -3.93 -19.02
C GLN A 205 -0.78 -3.45 -19.12
N SER A 206 -1.34 -3.03 -17.99
CA SER A 206 -2.75 -2.80 -17.82
C SER A 206 -3.32 -1.65 -18.66
N ASP A 207 -4.38 -1.96 -19.40
CA ASP A 207 -5.27 -0.95 -20.01
C ASP A 207 -6.06 -0.22 -18.92
N CYS A 208 -6.47 -0.98 -17.90
CA CYS A 208 -7.21 -0.53 -16.73
C CYS A 208 -6.74 -1.30 -15.50
N SER A 209 -6.72 -0.65 -14.36
CA SER A 209 -6.34 -1.25 -13.09
C SER A 209 -7.09 -0.59 -11.94
N GLY A 210 -7.02 -1.18 -10.77
CA GLY A 210 -7.71 -0.60 -9.64
C GLY A 210 -7.54 -1.34 -8.34
N VAL A 211 -8.35 -0.91 -7.39
CA VAL A 211 -8.48 -1.51 -6.06
C VAL A 211 -9.92 -1.98 -5.88
N MET A 212 -10.11 -3.06 -5.16
CA MET A 212 -11.42 -3.59 -4.82
C MET A 212 -11.45 -3.99 -3.35
N PHE A 213 -12.51 -3.62 -2.66
CA PHE A 213 -12.81 -4.13 -1.33
C PHE A 213 -13.98 -5.09 -1.38
N SER A 214 -13.82 -6.25 -0.78
CA SER A 214 -14.92 -7.22 -0.66
C SER A 214 -15.92 -6.88 0.46
N ILE A 215 -15.85 -5.67 0.98
CA ILE A 215 -16.76 -5.03 1.94
C ILE A 215 -16.83 -3.55 1.57
N ASP A 216 -17.90 -2.84 1.92
CA ASP A 216 -17.82 -1.37 1.89
C ASP A 216 -16.96 -0.90 3.08
N PRO A 217 -15.76 -0.35 2.81
CA PRO A 217 -14.83 0.01 3.88
C PRO A 217 -15.25 1.26 4.66
N VAL A 218 -16.25 2.02 4.18
CA VAL A 218 -16.78 3.23 4.84
C VAL A 218 -17.92 2.88 5.78
N THR A 219 -18.87 2.08 5.30
CA THR A 219 -20.07 1.70 6.05
C THR A 219 -19.95 0.39 6.82
N ASN A 220 -18.87 -0.39 6.57
CA ASN A 220 -18.68 -1.77 7.03
C ASN A 220 -19.79 -2.72 6.54
N ASP A 221 -20.45 -2.40 5.44
CA ASP A 221 -21.51 -3.23 4.86
C ASP A 221 -20.90 -4.44 4.12
N LYS A 222 -21.00 -5.61 4.75
CA LYS A 222 -20.49 -6.88 4.23
C LYS A 222 -21.26 -7.42 3.03
N THR A 223 -22.41 -6.83 2.70
CA THR A 223 -23.23 -7.22 1.55
C THR A 223 -22.78 -6.58 0.25
N LYS A 224 -21.84 -5.63 0.32
CA LYS A 224 -21.35 -4.85 -0.81
C LYS A 224 -19.91 -5.15 -1.16
N ILE A 225 -19.60 -4.97 -2.44
CA ILE A 225 -18.23 -4.93 -2.97
C ILE A 225 -18.04 -3.54 -3.56
N VAL A 226 -16.94 -2.89 -3.22
CA VAL A 226 -16.54 -1.58 -3.73
C VAL A 226 -15.38 -1.77 -4.69
N ILE A 227 -15.48 -1.22 -5.90
CA ILE A 227 -14.45 -1.29 -6.93
C ILE A 227 -14.08 0.10 -7.36
N GLU A 228 -12.81 0.43 -7.37
CA GLU A 228 -12.26 1.65 -7.96
C GLU A 228 -11.41 1.29 -9.17
N ALA A 229 -11.49 2.12 -10.23
CA ALA A 229 -10.83 1.84 -11.50
C ALA A 229 -10.22 3.09 -12.13
N ILE A 230 -9.02 2.93 -12.70
CA ILE A 230 -8.32 3.93 -13.50
C ILE A 230 -7.80 3.34 -14.81
N LEU A 231 -7.52 4.20 -15.78
CA LEU A 231 -6.76 3.81 -16.98
C LEU A 231 -5.27 3.73 -16.66
N GLY A 232 -4.60 2.71 -17.19
CA GLY A 232 -3.17 2.49 -17.03
C GLY A 232 -2.81 1.72 -15.76
N LEU A 233 -1.58 1.90 -15.28
CA LEU A 233 -1.02 1.19 -14.13
C LEU A 233 -1.59 1.70 -12.81
N GLY A 234 -1.89 0.79 -11.86
CA GLY A 234 -2.54 1.05 -10.58
C GLY A 234 -1.77 1.91 -9.59
N GLU A 235 -0.49 2.14 -9.83
CA GLU A 235 0.36 2.98 -8.96
C GLU A 235 -0.22 4.38 -8.73
N MET A 236 -0.93 4.96 -9.72
CA MET A 236 -1.54 6.29 -9.59
C MET A 236 -2.75 6.31 -8.64
N ILE A 237 -3.44 5.19 -8.44
CA ILE A 237 -4.47 5.04 -7.40
C ILE A 237 -3.81 5.01 -6.01
N VAL A 238 -2.80 4.17 -5.86
CA VAL A 238 -2.09 4.00 -4.59
C VAL A 238 -1.43 5.30 -4.14
N GLN A 239 -0.87 6.05 -5.08
CA GLN A 239 -0.30 7.39 -4.82
C GLN A 239 -1.37 8.48 -4.64
N GLY A 240 -2.64 8.19 -4.94
CA GLY A 240 -3.71 9.18 -4.92
C GLY A 240 -3.59 10.27 -6.00
N ALA A 241 -2.83 10.01 -7.07
CA ALA A 241 -2.52 11.00 -8.09
C ALA A 241 -3.69 11.29 -9.07
N VAL A 242 -4.73 10.46 -9.04
CA VAL A 242 -5.95 10.59 -9.86
C VAL A 242 -7.17 10.18 -9.05
N THR A 243 -8.32 10.73 -9.42
CA THR A 243 -9.63 10.30 -8.87
C THR A 243 -10.13 9.13 -9.72
N PRO A 244 -10.34 7.94 -9.14
CA PRO A 244 -10.82 6.77 -9.86
C PRO A 244 -12.32 6.85 -10.15
N ASP A 245 -12.79 6.03 -11.10
CA ASP A 245 -14.21 5.66 -11.14
C ASP A 245 -14.55 4.82 -9.93
N HIS A 246 -15.77 4.94 -9.43
CA HIS A 246 -16.24 4.23 -8.25
C HIS A 246 -17.49 3.40 -8.59
N TYR A 247 -17.50 2.13 -8.19
CA TYR A 247 -18.60 1.21 -8.43
C TYR A 247 -18.92 0.45 -7.14
N VAL A 248 -20.22 0.32 -6.85
CA VAL A 248 -20.71 -0.50 -5.74
C VAL A 248 -21.56 -1.63 -6.30
N VAL A 249 -21.25 -2.86 -5.90
CA VAL A 249 -21.93 -4.07 -6.37
C VAL A 249 -22.53 -4.80 -5.18
N ASP A 250 -23.79 -5.20 -5.29
CA ASP A 250 -24.42 -6.12 -4.33
C ASP A 250 -23.81 -7.52 -4.46
N LYS A 251 -23.31 -8.03 -3.35
CA LYS A 251 -22.54 -9.27 -3.33
C LYS A 251 -23.37 -10.52 -3.65
N ALA A 252 -24.65 -10.51 -3.31
CA ALA A 252 -25.55 -11.64 -3.52
C ALA A 252 -26.06 -11.71 -4.95
N SER A 253 -26.63 -10.61 -5.45
CA SER A 253 -27.28 -10.53 -6.77
C SER A 253 -26.35 -10.13 -7.89
N GLU A 254 -25.12 -9.66 -7.59
CA GLU A 254 -24.15 -9.09 -8.53
C GLU A 254 -24.70 -7.86 -9.30
N LYS A 255 -25.73 -7.21 -8.75
CA LYS A 255 -26.31 -5.98 -9.31
C LYS A 255 -25.39 -4.80 -9.01
N ILE A 256 -25.09 -3.98 -10.01
CA ILE A 256 -24.39 -2.73 -9.84
C ILE A 256 -25.37 -1.74 -9.19
N LEU A 257 -25.06 -1.31 -7.95
CA LEU A 257 -25.89 -0.40 -7.17
C LEU A 257 -25.53 1.06 -7.43
N GLU A 258 -24.23 1.34 -7.57
CA GLU A 258 -23.69 2.67 -7.82
C GLU A 258 -22.66 2.62 -8.94
N LYS A 259 -22.62 3.66 -9.76
CA LYS A 259 -21.66 3.84 -10.85
C LYS A 259 -21.36 5.32 -10.99
N GLU A 260 -20.23 5.72 -10.43
CA GLU A 260 -19.70 7.09 -10.52
C GLU A 260 -18.50 7.10 -11.48
N VAL A 261 -18.56 7.93 -12.51
CA VAL A 261 -17.52 8.06 -13.53
C VAL A 261 -16.82 9.39 -13.38
N ASN A 262 -15.52 9.33 -13.10
CA ASN A 262 -14.69 10.50 -12.91
C ASN A 262 -13.78 10.76 -14.11
N THR A 263 -13.47 12.03 -14.40
CA THR A 263 -12.58 12.37 -15.50
C THR A 263 -11.13 12.15 -15.09
N GLN A 264 -10.42 11.30 -15.85
CA GLN A 264 -9.01 11.06 -15.67
C GLN A 264 -8.23 11.79 -16.78
N GLU A 265 -7.29 12.67 -16.39
CA GLU A 265 -6.52 13.50 -17.33
C GLU A 265 -5.17 12.92 -17.70
N LYS A 266 -4.63 12.03 -16.88
CA LYS A 266 -3.32 11.42 -17.04
C LYS A 266 -3.32 9.97 -16.59
N MET A 267 -2.48 9.15 -17.21
CA MET A 267 -2.28 7.75 -16.82
C MET A 267 -0.79 7.43 -16.79
N MET A 268 -0.45 6.48 -15.96
CA MET A 268 0.87 5.87 -15.96
C MET A 268 0.86 4.67 -16.92
N THR A 269 1.77 4.67 -17.85
CA THR A 269 1.90 3.61 -18.86
C THR A 269 3.35 3.40 -19.22
N ARG A 270 3.62 2.32 -19.93
CA ARG A 270 4.94 2.04 -20.46
C ARG A 270 5.17 2.80 -21.78
N HIS A 271 6.33 3.42 -21.91
CA HIS A 271 6.84 3.95 -23.18
C HIS A 271 8.28 3.45 -23.39
N GLY A 272 8.46 2.55 -24.35
CA GLY A 272 9.75 1.85 -24.53
C GLY A 272 10.10 1.02 -23.29
N ALA A 273 11.27 1.26 -22.69
CA ALA A 273 11.75 0.60 -21.48
C ALA A 273 11.38 1.34 -20.18
N LYS A 274 10.72 2.51 -20.27
CA LYS A 274 10.46 3.37 -19.11
C LYS A 274 8.96 3.43 -18.78
N THR A 275 8.64 3.53 -17.50
CA THR A 275 7.33 3.92 -17.01
C THR A 275 7.21 5.44 -17.09
N THR A 276 6.17 5.96 -17.74
CA THR A 276 5.95 7.40 -17.94
C THR A 276 4.51 7.76 -17.64
N ILE A 277 4.30 9.02 -17.24
CA ILE A 277 2.97 9.59 -17.08
C ILE A 277 2.63 10.31 -18.40
N THR A 278 1.52 9.90 -19.03
CA THR A 278 1.04 10.48 -20.28
C THR A 278 -0.34 11.13 -20.09
N ALA A 279 -0.59 12.21 -20.80
CA ALA A 279 -1.92 12.82 -20.84
C ALA A 279 -2.92 11.91 -21.58
N ILE A 280 -4.17 11.94 -21.13
CA ILE A 280 -5.26 11.21 -21.75
C ILE A 280 -6.18 12.22 -22.45
N PRO A 281 -6.56 12.00 -23.72
CA PRO A 281 -7.56 12.83 -24.38
C PRO A 281 -8.87 12.85 -23.56
N LYS A 282 -9.48 14.03 -23.39
CA LYS A 282 -10.70 14.21 -22.59
C LYS A 282 -11.82 13.26 -23.04
N SER A 283 -11.95 13.00 -24.34
CA SER A 283 -12.91 12.07 -24.90
C SER A 283 -12.74 10.60 -24.45
N LYS A 284 -11.53 10.20 -24.02
CA LYS A 284 -11.23 8.88 -23.44
C LYS A 284 -11.32 8.95 -21.91
N GLY A 285 -10.75 9.97 -21.29
CA GLY A 285 -10.64 10.09 -19.84
C GLY A 285 -11.98 10.30 -19.12
N SER A 286 -12.99 10.89 -19.79
CA SER A 286 -14.34 11.10 -19.25
C SER A 286 -15.28 9.90 -19.41
N ARG A 287 -14.83 8.81 -20.06
CA ARG A 287 -15.63 7.57 -20.20
C ARG A 287 -15.43 6.66 -19.01
N ALA A 288 -16.44 5.81 -18.77
CA ALA A 288 -16.33 4.72 -17.79
C ALA A 288 -15.13 3.81 -18.13
N LYS A 289 -14.30 3.52 -17.13
CA LYS A 289 -13.08 2.70 -17.27
C LYS A 289 -13.42 1.22 -17.41
N LEU A 290 -14.60 0.81 -16.91
CA LEU A 290 -15.08 -0.57 -16.97
C LEU A 290 -16.46 -0.66 -17.62
N LYS A 291 -16.67 -1.74 -18.37
CA LYS A 291 -17.99 -2.19 -18.82
C LYS A 291 -18.70 -2.94 -17.69
N ASP A 292 -20.02 -2.98 -17.68
CA ASP A 292 -20.81 -3.66 -16.64
C ASP A 292 -20.44 -5.15 -16.47
N ALA A 293 -20.12 -5.84 -17.57
CA ALA A 293 -19.66 -7.24 -17.52
C ALA A 293 -18.34 -7.37 -16.76
N GLN A 294 -17.40 -6.44 -16.97
CA GLN A 294 -16.10 -6.43 -16.32
C GLN A 294 -16.24 -6.08 -14.82
N ILE A 295 -17.11 -5.14 -14.45
CA ILE A 295 -17.42 -4.83 -13.06
C ILE A 295 -17.91 -6.08 -12.33
N ARG A 296 -18.84 -6.84 -12.93
CA ARG A 296 -19.34 -8.09 -12.34
C ARG A 296 -18.27 -9.18 -12.25
N GLU A 297 -17.40 -9.29 -13.25
CA GLU A 297 -16.29 -10.25 -13.25
C GLU A 297 -15.32 -9.98 -12.11
N ILE A 298 -14.90 -8.71 -11.94
CA ILE A 298 -14.03 -8.27 -10.85
C ILE A 298 -14.71 -8.54 -9.50
N ALA A 299 -16.01 -8.22 -9.37
CA ALA A 299 -16.77 -8.50 -8.15
C ALA A 299 -16.83 -9.99 -7.81
N ARG A 300 -16.99 -10.88 -8.81
CA ARG A 300 -16.95 -12.34 -8.59
C ARG A 300 -15.60 -12.82 -8.10
N LEU A 301 -14.50 -12.27 -8.64
CA LEU A 301 -13.15 -12.57 -8.14
C LEU A 301 -12.98 -12.15 -6.68
N GLY A 302 -13.45 -10.95 -6.30
CA GLY A 302 -13.43 -10.48 -4.93
C GLY A 302 -14.24 -11.36 -3.97
N LYS A 303 -15.44 -11.77 -4.39
CA LYS A 303 -16.28 -12.70 -3.63
C LYS A 303 -15.61 -14.07 -3.43
N ARG A 304 -14.93 -14.59 -4.46
CA ARG A 304 -14.18 -15.83 -4.38
C ARG A 304 -12.98 -15.72 -3.44
N LEU A 305 -12.23 -14.60 -3.49
CA LEU A 305 -11.11 -14.33 -2.60
C LEU A 305 -11.56 -14.24 -1.15
N GLU A 306 -12.62 -13.46 -0.85
CA GLU A 306 -13.15 -13.39 0.51
C GLU A 306 -13.59 -14.76 1.04
N LYS A 307 -14.24 -15.57 0.20
CA LYS A 307 -14.63 -16.93 0.56
C LYS A 307 -13.41 -17.82 0.88
N HIS A 308 -12.32 -17.66 0.12
CA HIS A 308 -11.09 -18.42 0.29
C HIS A 308 -10.36 -18.04 1.58
N TYR A 309 -10.26 -16.72 1.87
CA TYR A 309 -9.55 -16.22 3.05
C TYR A 309 -10.43 -16.16 4.31
N PHE A 310 -11.75 -16.32 4.20
CA PHE A 310 -12.74 -16.19 5.28
C PHE A 310 -12.83 -14.79 5.91
N PHE A 311 -12.18 -13.79 5.33
CA PHE A 311 -12.17 -12.39 5.78
C PHE A 311 -12.35 -11.44 4.59
N PRO A 312 -12.96 -10.26 4.82
CA PRO A 312 -12.98 -9.21 3.83
C PRO A 312 -11.57 -8.86 3.35
N GLN A 313 -11.42 -8.66 2.05
CA GLN A 313 -10.15 -8.44 1.37
C GLN A 313 -10.09 -7.06 0.74
N ASP A 314 -8.92 -6.44 0.84
CA ASP A 314 -8.42 -5.32 0.04
C ASP A 314 -7.57 -5.92 -1.08
N ILE A 315 -7.96 -5.69 -2.33
CA ILE A 315 -7.47 -6.41 -3.50
C ILE A 315 -7.01 -5.42 -4.55
N GLU A 316 -5.75 -5.51 -4.95
CA GLU A 316 -5.25 -4.81 -6.14
C GLU A 316 -5.45 -5.71 -7.37
N TRP A 317 -6.01 -5.15 -8.43
CA TRP A 317 -6.25 -5.85 -9.69
C TRP A 317 -5.75 -5.06 -10.89
N ALA A 318 -5.44 -5.76 -11.97
CA ALA A 318 -5.04 -5.18 -13.24
C ALA A 318 -5.71 -5.93 -14.38
N MET A 319 -6.07 -5.23 -15.45
CA MET A 319 -6.70 -5.81 -16.63
C MET A 319 -5.87 -5.49 -17.88
N ASP A 320 -5.54 -6.53 -18.63
CA ASP A 320 -4.83 -6.44 -19.91
C ASP A 320 -5.62 -7.19 -20.98
N ASN A 321 -5.98 -6.50 -22.07
CA ASN A 321 -6.78 -7.06 -23.16
C ASN A 321 -8.04 -7.81 -22.69
N GLY A 322 -8.73 -7.26 -21.67
CA GLY A 322 -9.96 -7.83 -21.12
C GLY A 322 -9.76 -8.97 -20.10
N THR A 323 -8.54 -9.43 -19.88
CA THR A 323 -8.23 -10.44 -18.86
C THR A 323 -7.90 -9.76 -17.53
N VAL A 324 -8.60 -10.14 -16.46
CA VAL A 324 -8.38 -9.60 -15.12
C VAL A 324 -7.37 -10.45 -14.36
N TYR A 325 -6.40 -9.79 -13.76
CA TYR A 325 -5.38 -10.37 -12.89
C TYR A 325 -5.50 -9.81 -11.48
N ILE A 326 -5.24 -10.64 -10.48
CA ILE A 326 -5.08 -10.21 -9.09
C ILE A 326 -3.59 -10.03 -8.84
N VAL A 327 -3.17 -8.81 -8.50
CA VAL A 327 -1.75 -8.48 -8.32
C VAL A 327 -1.34 -8.43 -6.85
N GLN A 328 -2.29 -8.24 -5.94
CA GLN A 328 -2.08 -8.30 -4.48
C GLN A 328 -3.41 -8.49 -3.76
N THR A 329 -3.40 -9.12 -2.59
CA THR A 329 -4.52 -9.10 -1.64
C THR A 329 -4.00 -9.01 -0.21
N ARG A 330 -4.81 -8.38 0.65
CA ARG A 330 -4.59 -8.34 2.10
C ARG A 330 -5.92 -8.30 2.85
N PRO A 331 -5.99 -8.79 4.11
CA PRO A 331 -7.18 -8.67 4.93
C PRO A 331 -7.52 -7.20 5.22
N VAL A 332 -8.81 -6.87 5.23
CA VAL A 332 -9.30 -5.58 5.74
C VAL A 332 -9.32 -5.60 7.26
N THR A 333 -8.39 -4.89 7.89
CA THR A 333 -8.18 -4.94 9.35
C THR A 333 -9.10 -3.99 10.15
N THR A 334 -9.84 -3.12 9.47
CA THR A 334 -10.60 -2.02 10.10
C THR A 334 -12.07 -2.34 10.43
N THR A 335 -12.49 -3.59 10.27
CA THR A 335 -13.89 -4.02 10.44
C THR A 335 -14.43 -3.97 11.88
N GLY A 336 -13.64 -3.61 12.88
CA GLY A 336 -14.04 -3.69 14.30
C GLY A 336 -14.03 -2.40 15.12
N LYS A 337 -13.48 -1.30 14.61
CA LYS A 337 -13.44 -0.04 15.33
C LYS A 337 -14.62 0.84 14.91
N GLN A 338 -15.77 0.69 15.57
CA GLN A 338 -16.78 1.75 15.53
C GLN A 338 -16.16 2.99 16.15
N ALA A 339 -16.13 4.10 15.37
CA ALA A 339 -15.89 5.42 15.95
C ALA A 339 -16.87 5.62 17.13
N PRO A 340 -16.42 6.21 18.24
CA PRO A 340 -17.32 6.49 19.35
C PRO A 340 -18.50 7.28 18.78
N ARG A 341 -19.73 6.78 19.02
CA ARG A 341 -20.95 7.50 18.74
C ARG A 341 -20.92 8.78 19.58
N SER A 342 -20.33 9.85 19.04
CA SER A 342 -20.50 11.17 19.61
C SER A 342 -21.98 11.48 19.52
N GLY A 343 -22.59 11.80 20.68
CA GLY A 343 -24.01 11.98 20.84
C GLY A 343 -24.58 12.90 19.78
N SER A 344 -25.82 12.64 19.42
CA SER A 344 -26.64 13.47 18.52
C SER A 344 -26.81 14.89 19.09
N ALA A 345 -25.80 15.71 18.99
CA ALA A 345 -25.94 17.14 19.16
C ALA A 345 -26.79 17.63 17.99
N ARG A 346 -27.98 18.19 18.29
CA ARG A 346 -28.78 18.94 17.33
C ARG A 346 -27.97 20.12 16.85
N TYR A 347 -27.28 19.96 15.72
CA TYR A 347 -26.57 21.05 15.08
C TYR A 347 -27.59 21.98 14.40
N SER A 348 -27.64 23.23 14.83
CA SER A 348 -28.21 24.34 14.09
C SER A 348 -27.63 24.38 12.70
N LYS A 349 -28.36 24.81 11.68
CA LYS A 349 -27.94 24.94 10.27
C LYS A 349 -26.54 25.55 10.15
N LYS A 350 -25.49 24.70 10.11
CA LYS A 350 -24.16 25.15 9.74
C LYS A 350 -24.04 25.09 8.22
N GLU A 351 -23.38 26.08 7.66
CA GLU A 351 -23.17 26.16 6.21
C GLU A 351 -22.16 25.13 5.78
N VAL A 352 -22.53 24.31 4.80
CA VAL A 352 -21.57 23.38 4.15
C VAL A 352 -20.64 24.19 3.25
N VAL A 353 -19.38 24.29 3.61
CA VAL A 353 -18.40 25.08 2.86
C VAL A 353 -17.70 24.28 1.76
N VAL A 354 -17.52 22.97 1.97
CA VAL A 354 -16.92 22.06 0.98
C VAL A 354 -17.54 20.67 1.13
N LYS A 355 -17.67 19.95 0.01
CA LYS A 355 -18.04 18.53 -0.04
C LYS A 355 -16.95 17.71 -0.71
N GLY A 356 -16.80 16.47 -0.25
CA GLY A 356 -15.95 15.44 -0.84
C GLY A 356 -16.54 14.06 -0.55
N ASP A 357 -15.75 13.03 -0.76
CA ASP A 357 -16.13 11.66 -0.48
C ASP A 357 -16.00 11.34 1.01
N ALA A 358 -17.03 10.70 1.58
CA ALA A 358 -16.97 10.08 2.90
C ALA A 358 -15.90 8.98 2.91
N ALA A 359 -14.86 9.12 3.74
CA ALA A 359 -13.71 8.23 3.69
C ALA A 359 -13.44 7.46 5.00
N SER A 360 -13.68 8.10 6.13
CA SER A 360 -13.62 7.47 7.45
C SER A 360 -14.72 8.05 8.32
N PRO A 361 -15.62 7.23 8.89
CA PRO A 361 -16.83 7.72 9.55
C PRO A 361 -16.51 8.47 10.85
N GLY A 362 -17.43 9.33 11.26
CA GLY A 362 -17.35 10.13 12.47
C GLY A 362 -17.46 11.63 12.19
N MET A 363 -17.45 12.43 13.24
CA MET A 363 -17.53 13.86 13.18
C MET A 363 -16.56 14.49 14.19
N ALA A 364 -15.78 15.46 13.76
CA ALA A 364 -14.85 16.17 14.62
C ALA A 364 -14.74 17.64 14.22
N SER A 365 -14.43 18.48 15.20
CA SER A 365 -14.25 19.93 15.00
C SER A 365 -12.90 20.36 15.52
N GLY A 366 -12.20 21.19 14.77
CA GLY A 366 -10.90 21.72 15.15
C GLY A 366 -10.39 22.80 14.21
N PRO A 367 -9.29 23.48 14.58
CA PRO A 367 -8.64 24.44 13.70
C PRO A 367 -7.97 23.75 12.51
N VAL A 368 -8.10 24.36 11.36
CA VAL A 368 -7.49 23.89 10.10
C VAL A 368 -5.98 24.13 10.13
N VAL A 369 -5.22 23.14 9.70
CA VAL A 369 -3.79 23.27 9.37
C VAL A 369 -3.57 22.72 7.96
N ILE A 370 -3.20 23.63 7.04
CA ILE A 370 -2.95 23.28 5.64
C ILE A 370 -1.49 22.93 5.45
N LEU A 371 -1.23 21.72 4.94
CA LEU A 371 0.11 21.25 4.59
C LEU A 371 0.30 21.21 3.07
N GLN A 372 1.30 21.93 2.59
CA GLN A 372 1.71 21.91 1.18
C GLN A 372 2.65 20.74 0.86
N SER A 373 3.38 20.27 1.84
CA SER A 373 4.34 19.18 1.68
C SER A 373 4.63 18.45 3.00
N PRO A 374 5.20 17.22 2.96
CA PRO A 374 5.65 16.51 4.15
C PRO A 374 6.69 17.25 5.01
N LYS A 375 7.37 18.26 4.47
CA LYS A 375 8.34 19.06 5.22
C LYS A 375 7.69 19.93 6.30
N GLU A 376 6.39 20.11 6.24
CA GLU A 376 5.61 20.98 7.14
C GLU A 376 4.88 20.23 8.26
N LEU A 377 5.13 18.94 8.44
CA LEU A 377 4.43 18.09 9.43
C LEU A 377 4.48 18.63 10.86
N GLY A 378 5.53 19.39 11.19
CA GLY A 378 5.68 20.05 12.49
C GLY A 378 4.63 21.10 12.83
N LYS A 379 3.90 21.62 11.83
CA LYS A 379 2.81 22.59 12.03
C LYS A 379 1.58 21.96 12.70
N VAL A 380 1.38 20.64 12.58
CA VAL A 380 0.19 19.95 13.07
C VAL A 380 0.33 19.62 14.55
N HIS A 381 -0.63 20.10 15.35
CA HIS A 381 -0.74 19.85 16.78
C HIS A 381 -1.91 18.91 17.08
N GLN A 382 -1.98 18.46 18.33
CA GLN A 382 -3.08 17.62 18.79
C GLN A 382 -4.41 18.38 18.71
N GLY A 383 -5.39 17.80 18.00
CA GLY A 383 -6.71 18.39 17.86
C GLY A 383 -6.93 19.24 16.60
N ASP A 384 -5.92 19.36 15.74
CA ASP A 384 -6.02 20.07 14.47
C ASP A 384 -6.77 19.25 13.40
N VAL A 385 -7.40 19.94 12.46
CA VAL A 385 -7.92 19.37 11.21
C VAL A 385 -6.84 19.48 10.15
N LEU A 386 -6.23 18.34 9.80
CA LEU A 386 -5.21 18.27 8.75
C LEU A 386 -5.87 18.44 7.38
N VAL A 387 -5.44 19.45 6.63
CA VAL A 387 -5.86 19.67 5.24
C VAL A 387 -4.64 19.56 4.32
N ALA A 388 -4.72 18.76 3.27
CA ALA A 388 -3.63 18.58 2.31
C ALA A 388 -4.18 18.32 0.90
N LEU A 389 -3.34 18.54 -0.12
CA LEU A 389 -3.70 18.18 -1.50
C LEU A 389 -3.96 16.68 -1.60
N MET A 390 -3.08 15.87 -1.01
CA MET A 390 -3.15 14.43 -0.82
C MET A 390 -2.21 14.03 0.33
N THR A 391 -2.36 12.82 0.87
CA THR A 391 -1.39 12.29 1.83
C THR A 391 -0.65 11.09 1.25
N ASN A 392 0.55 10.89 1.73
CA ASN A 392 1.35 9.69 1.54
C ASN A 392 1.82 9.19 2.93
N PRO A 393 2.49 8.06 3.02
CA PRO A 393 2.93 7.53 4.31
C PRO A 393 3.79 8.48 5.17
N ASP A 394 4.43 9.48 4.59
CA ASP A 394 5.20 10.47 5.35
C ASP A 394 4.32 11.35 6.24
N TYR A 395 3.04 11.52 5.88
CA TYR A 395 2.06 12.28 6.67
C TYR A 395 1.59 11.57 7.94
N VAL A 396 1.82 10.27 8.12
CA VAL A 396 1.31 9.49 9.26
C VAL A 396 1.61 10.09 10.63
N PRO A 397 2.80 10.66 10.90
CA PRO A 397 3.07 11.31 12.18
C PRO A 397 2.16 12.52 12.46
N ALA A 398 1.82 13.31 11.44
CA ALA A 398 0.88 14.42 11.56
C ALA A 398 -0.57 13.90 11.65
N MET A 399 -0.94 12.89 10.85
CA MET A 399 -2.26 12.27 10.90
C MET A 399 -2.61 11.72 12.28
N LYS A 400 -1.64 11.17 13.03
CA LYS A 400 -1.84 10.70 14.40
C LYS A 400 -2.17 11.82 15.41
N LYS A 401 -1.81 13.06 15.12
CA LYS A 401 -2.11 14.23 15.96
C LYS A 401 -3.44 14.88 15.57
N ALA A 402 -3.83 14.74 14.31
CA ALA A 402 -5.03 15.34 13.78
C ALA A 402 -6.30 14.74 14.38
N ILE A 403 -7.33 15.56 14.55
CA ILE A 403 -8.67 15.11 14.98
C ILE A 403 -9.58 14.78 13.79
N ALA A 404 -9.28 15.33 12.62
CA ALA A 404 -9.89 14.98 11.34
C ALA A 404 -8.91 15.20 10.19
N ILE A 405 -9.16 14.55 9.06
CA ILE A 405 -8.32 14.62 7.87
C ILE A 405 -9.17 14.98 6.66
N VAL A 406 -8.68 15.93 5.87
CA VAL A 406 -9.34 16.36 4.63
C VAL A 406 -8.29 16.40 3.52
N THR A 407 -8.60 15.79 2.37
CA THR A 407 -7.76 15.91 1.17
C THR A 407 -8.53 16.45 -0.01
N GLU A 408 -7.87 17.31 -0.80
CA GLU A 408 -8.48 17.90 -1.99
C GLU A 408 -8.66 16.87 -3.10
N ARG A 409 -7.72 15.92 -3.20
CA ARG A 409 -7.71 14.86 -4.21
C ARG A 409 -7.80 13.51 -3.57
N CYS A 410 -7.98 12.51 -4.38
CA CYS A 410 -8.05 11.07 -4.07
C CYS A 410 -9.46 10.56 -3.79
N GLY A 411 -9.61 9.23 -3.88
CA GLY A 411 -10.84 8.49 -3.61
C GLY A 411 -10.84 7.79 -2.25
N ARG A 412 -11.88 7.01 -2.01
CA ARG A 412 -12.17 6.29 -0.73
C ARG A 412 -11.16 5.19 -0.40
N THR A 413 -10.30 4.80 -1.35
CA THR A 413 -9.25 3.78 -1.19
C THR A 413 -7.85 4.37 -1.07
N SER A 414 -7.76 5.71 -1.03
CA SER A 414 -6.48 6.43 -0.91
C SER A 414 -5.78 6.18 0.43
N HIS A 415 -4.50 6.51 0.48
CA HIS A 415 -3.70 6.49 1.71
C HIS A 415 -4.38 7.28 2.85
N ALA A 416 -4.90 8.49 2.56
CA ALA A 416 -5.65 9.28 3.55
C ALA A 416 -6.83 8.49 4.11
N ALA A 417 -7.63 7.88 3.26
CA ALA A 417 -8.81 7.12 3.64
C ALA A 417 -8.47 5.87 4.46
N ILE A 418 -7.48 5.09 4.02
CA ILE A 418 -7.05 3.85 4.69
C ILE A 418 -6.52 4.16 6.08
N VAL A 419 -5.54 5.07 6.17
CA VAL A 419 -4.90 5.40 7.45
C VAL A 419 -5.88 6.08 8.42
N SER A 420 -6.79 6.92 7.92
CA SER A 420 -7.83 7.54 8.76
C SER A 420 -8.74 6.50 9.40
N ARG A 421 -9.15 5.46 8.66
CA ARG A 421 -9.92 4.33 9.21
C ARG A 421 -9.12 3.53 10.22
N GLU A 422 -7.86 3.25 9.96
CA GLU A 422 -6.96 2.57 10.90
C GLU A 422 -6.79 3.34 12.21
N LEU A 423 -6.70 4.66 12.12
CA LEU A 423 -6.57 5.54 13.28
C LEU A 423 -7.92 5.83 13.97
N GLY A 424 -9.06 5.51 13.33
CA GLY A 424 -10.40 5.86 13.81
C GLY A 424 -10.68 7.36 13.79
N ILE A 425 -10.09 8.10 12.85
CA ILE A 425 -10.20 9.55 12.70
C ILE A 425 -11.15 9.87 11.54
N PRO A 426 -12.16 10.78 11.71
CA PRO A 426 -13.02 11.21 10.63
C PRO A 426 -12.24 11.74 9.44
N ALA A 427 -12.64 11.34 8.22
CA ALA A 427 -11.95 11.84 7.03
C ALA A 427 -12.89 12.07 5.86
N VAL A 428 -12.60 13.14 5.12
CA VAL A 428 -13.21 13.50 3.85
C VAL A 428 -12.09 13.59 2.80
N VAL A 429 -12.25 12.89 1.68
CA VAL A 429 -11.27 12.90 0.58
C VAL A 429 -11.92 13.43 -0.70
N GLY A 430 -11.11 13.85 -1.69
CA GLY A 430 -11.66 14.37 -2.93
C GLY A 430 -12.45 15.69 -2.75
N ALA A 431 -12.20 16.44 -1.71
CA ALA A 431 -12.85 17.71 -1.39
C ALA A 431 -12.30 18.83 -2.29
N ALA A 432 -12.71 18.85 -3.55
CA ALA A 432 -12.19 19.75 -4.57
C ALA A 432 -12.25 21.22 -4.13
N GLY A 433 -11.12 21.92 -4.26
CA GLY A 433 -10.98 23.33 -3.91
C GLY A 433 -10.79 23.62 -2.41
N VAL A 434 -10.73 22.60 -1.56
CA VAL A 434 -10.60 22.77 -0.10
C VAL A 434 -9.34 23.54 0.30
N MET A 435 -8.23 23.34 -0.42
CA MET A 435 -6.95 24.04 -0.18
C MET A 435 -7.05 25.56 -0.38
N ASN A 436 -8.00 26.02 -1.20
CA ASN A 436 -8.24 27.44 -1.47
C ASN A 436 -9.40 28.01 -0.64
N THR A 437 -10.35 27.16 -0.26
CA THR A 437 -11.58 27.57 0.45
C THR A 437 -11.32 27.73 1.95
N LEU A 438 -10.53 26.84 2.55
CA LEU A 438 -10.20 26.90 3.96
C LEU A 438 -8.90 27.71 4.17
N LYS A 439 -8.75 28.25 5.38
CA LYS A 439 -7.54 28.97 5.81
C LYS A 439 -7.03 28.40 7.13
N ASP A 440 -5.72 28.42 7.31
CA ASP A 440 -5.09 28.03 8.58
C ASP A 440 -5.76 28.71 9.79
N GLY A 441 -5.98 27.97 10.84
CA GLY A 441 -6.61 28.43 12.07
C GLY A 441 -8.14 28.54 12.03
N THR A 442 -8.78 28.41 10.86
CA THR A 442 -10.26 28.41 10.77
C THR A 442 -10.80 27.16 11.46
N VAL A 443 -11.72 27.31 12.39
CA VAL A 443 -12.37 26.16 13.03
C VAL A 443 -13.46 25.62 12.10
N VAL A 444 -13.35 24.35 11.76
CA VAL A 444 -14.31 23.63 10.91
C VAL A 444 -14.78 22.34 11.58
N THR A 445 -15.96 21.88 11.17
CA THR A 445 -16.47 20.55 11.52
C THR A 445 -16.41 19.65 10.31
N VAL A 446 -15.71 18.52 10.43
CA VAL A 446 -15.58 17.51 9.38
C VAL A 446 -16.52 16.36 9.68
N ASN A 447 -17.44 16.05 8.77
CA ASN A 447 -18.31 14.89 8.84
C ASN A 447 -17.82 13.82 7.85
N GLY A 448 -17.03 12.90 8.34
CA GLY A 448 -16.46 11.81 7.54
C GLY A 448 -17.50 10.74 7.15
N SER A 449 -18.72 10.79 7.70
CA SER A 449 -19.82 9.89 7.34
C SER A 449 -20.62 10.38 6.13
N THR A 450 -20.72 11.72 5.93
CA THR A 450 -21.46 12.33 4.81
C THR A 450 -20.58 12.99 3.77
N GLY A 451 -19.29 13.14 4.04
CA GLY A 451 -18.35 13.83 3.16
C GLY A 451 -18.49 15.37 3.20
N GLU A 452 -19.10 15.94 4.23
CA GLU A 452 -19.38 17.36 4.33
C GLU A 452 -18.48 18.06 5.36
N ILE A 453 -18.06 19.28 5.02
CA ILE A 453 -17.27 20.14 5.89
C ILE A 453 -18.08 21.40 6.14
N TYR A 454 -18.25 21.74 7.43
CA TYR A 454 -19.06 22.86 7.90
C TYR A 454 -18.18 23.93 8.56
N LYS A 455 -18.60 25.17 8.44
CA LYS A 455 -18.01 26.29 9.17
C LYS A 455 -18.96 26.81 10.26
#